data_b69f24cc315244fb0e856284e61d7b67
#
_entry.id   b69f24cc315244fb0e856284e61d7b67
#
_cell.length_a   1.000
_cell.length_b   1.000
_cell.length_c   1.000
_cell.angle_alpha   90.00
_cell.angle_beta   90.00
_cell.angle_gamma   90.00
#
_symmetry.space_group_name_H-M   'P 1'
#
loop_
_entity.id
_entity.type
_entity.pdbx_description
1 polymer ?
#
loop_
_entity_poly.entity_id
_entity_poly.type
_entity_poly.pdbx_seq_one_letter_code
_entity_poly.pdbx_strand_id
1 'polypeptide(L)'
;MPVVLMVSGSGQQNRDEEIFDHKPFLVIADCLAQMGIASLRYDDRGTGKSTGDASRSTMFDNAADALAGLQYLRSQSDFGPVGILGHSEGGCIAFILAAQGKADFIVSLAGSGVKGDSLLAEQLRAALEGQGPQAEMDAYYKAMKAVYAYKARHPQVDHPDEVVNNILQQTQTKLNVGQKSSMIDFLKSDNPWLQSFISTDMADYVRQTRCPVMAVNGEKDVQVPAKPNLDAFRRLLPANKLNLIREYAGLNHLFQHCTTGKPTEYRQIDETISFEVVQDIIDWIKSLPAPNK
;
A
#
# COMPACT_ATOMS: atom_id res chain seq x y z
N MET A 1 24.23 -13.38 3.45
CA MET A 1 23.15 -13.66 2.46
C MET A 1 22.22 -12.48 2.40
N PRO A 2 21.52 -12.22 1.28
CA PRO A 2 20.49 -11.17 1.25
C PRO A 2 19.35 -11.50 2.22
N VAL A 3 18.73 -10.44 2.78
CA VAL A 3 17.59 -10.59 3.69
C VAL A 3 16.57 -9.51 3.41
N VAL A 4 15.30 -9.84 3.54
CA VAL A 4 14.19 -8.88 3.43
C VAL A 4 13.40 -8.79 4.74
N LEU A 5 13.10 -7.57 5.16
CA LEU A 5 12.03 -7.31 6.11
C LEU A 5 10.72 -7.30 5.33
N MET A 6 9.75 -8.09 5.76
CA MET A 6 8.43 -8.13 5.13
C MET A 6 7.47 -7.25 5.94
N VAL A 7 6.83 -6.29 5.26
CA VAL A 7 5.94 -5.28 5.86
C VAL A 7 4.56 -5.41 5.24
N SER A 8 3.58 -5.73 6.07
CA SER A 8 2.19 -5.99 5.69
C SER A 8 1.43 -4.74 5.22
N GLY A 9 0.26 -4.97 4.62
CA GLY A 9 -0.68 -3.94 4.22
C GLY A 9 -1.39 -3.27 5.41
N SER A 10 -2.32 -2.37 5.09
CA SER A 10 -3.08 -1.61 6.09
C SER A 10 -3.97 -2.49 6.96
N GLY A 11 -4.20 -2.05 8.20
CA GLY A 11 -4.93 -2.78 9.23
C GLY A 11 -4.00 -3.57 10.15
N GLN A 12 -4.59 -4.31 11.09
CA GLN A 12 -3.83 -5.16 11.99
C GLN A 12 -3.59 -6.53 11.35
N GLN A 13 -2.38 -6.79 10.93
CA GLN A 13 -1.97 -8.01 10.24
C GLN A 13 -1.04 -8.85 11.13
N ASN A 14 -1.19 -10.17 11.06
CA ASN A 14 -0.18 -11.06 11.60
C ASN A 14 1.02 -11.19 10.63
N ARG A 15 2.10 -11.80 11.09
CA ARG A 15 3.35 -11.97 10.32
C ARG A 15 3.20 -12.68 8.97
N ASP A 16 2.11 -13.41 8.77
CA ASP A 16 1.82 -14.15 7.55
C ASP A 16 0.95 -13.35 6.59
N GLU A 17 0.51 -12.13 7.01
CA GLU A 17 -0.47 -11.30 6.31
C GLU A 17 -1.73 -12.12 5.99
N GLU A 18 -2.27 -12.78 7.03
CA GLU A 18 -3.40 -13.70 6.88
C GLU A 18 -4.68 -12.93 6.58
N ILE A 19 -5.15 -13.05 5.35
CA ILE A 19 -6.32 -12.36 4.84
C ILE A 19 -7.15 -13.31 3.95
N PHE A 20 -8.46 -13.37 4.15
CA PHE A 20 -9.38 -14.23 3.37
C PHE A 20 -8.94 -15.71 3.30
N ASP A 21 -8.38 -16.25 4.38
CA ASP A 21 -7.85 -17.62 4.52
C ASP A 21 -6.55 -17.88 3.72
N HIS A 22 -5.93 -16.84 3.15
CA HIS A 22 -4.62 -16.88 2.51
C HIS A 22 -3.52 -16.35 3.43
N LYS A 23 -2.29 -16.82 3.19
CA LYS A 23 -1.08 -16.42 3.94
C LYS A 23 0.05 -16.05 2.97
N PRO A 24 -0.09 -14.94 2.21
CA PRO A 24 0.87 -14.61 1.16
C PRO A 24 2.30 -14.45 1.66
N PHE A 25 2.51 -13.83 2.82
CA PHE A 25 3.85 -13.67 3.38
C PHE A 25 4.48 -14.98 3.81
N LEU A 26 3.70 -15.96 4.27
CA LEU A 26 4.22 -17.29 4.56
C LEU A 26 4.74 -17.97 3.29
N VAL A 27 3.96 -17.92 2.20
CA VAL A 27 4.34 -18.52 0.91
C VAL A 27 5.59 -17.86 0.33
N ILE A 28 5.62 -16.51 0.30
CA ILE A 28 6.79 -15.78 -0.19
C ILE A 28 8.04 -16.12 0.64
N ALA A 29 7.93 -16.12 1.97
CA ALA A 29 9.06 -16.39 2.86
C ALA A 29 9.63 -17.80 2.69
N ASP A 30 8.76 -18.81 2.51
CA ASP A 30 9.18 -20.18 2.24
C ASP A 30 9.94 -20.30 0.91
N CYS A 31 9.40 -19.72 -0.16
CA CYS A 31 10.07 -19.70 -1.47
C CYS A 31 11.41 -18.95 -1.41
N LEU A 32 11.49 -17.81 -0.74
CA LEU A 32 12.73 -17.05 -0.55
C LEU A 32 13.79 -17.89 0.18
N ALA A 33 13.39 -18.58 1.28
CA ALA A 33 14.29 -19.41 2.08
C ALA A 33 14.87 -20.57 1.26
N GLN A 34 14.05 -21.25 0.45
CA GLN A 34 14.51 -22.31 -0.45
C GLN A 34 15.55 -21.82 -1.46
N MET A 35 15.53 -20.54 -1.79
CA MET A 35 16.43 -19.91 -2.75
C MET A 35 17.60 -19.15 -2.10
N GLY A 36 17.79 -19.31 -0.77
CA GLY A 36 18.91 -18.72 -0.04
C GLY A 36 18.77 -17.23 0.26
N ILE A 37 17.54 -16.73 0.30
CA ILE A 37 17.19 -15.36 0.71
C ILE A 37 16.49 -15.46 2.06
N ALA A 38 17.04 -14.81 3.09
CA ALA A 38 16.41 -14.76 4.40
C ALA A 38 15.26 -13.77 4.45
N SER A 39 14.30 -13.96 5.36
CA SER A 39 13.22 -13.00 5.61
C SER A 39 12.95 -12.83 7.10
N LEU A 40 12.59 -11.63 7.50
CA LEU A 40 12.03 -11.32 8.83
C LEU A 40 10.57 -10.90 8.64
N ARG A 41 9.67 -11.58 9.35
CA ARG A 41 8.24 -11.28 9.42
C ARG A 41 7.86 -10.98 10.87
N TYR A 42 6.98 -10.04 11.10
CA TYR A 42 6.54 -9.68 12.43
C TYR A 42 5.01 -9.48 12.46
N ASP A 43 4.41 -9.69 13.62
CA ASP A 43 3.02 -9.32 13.86
C ASP A 43 2.98 -7.80 14.07
N ASP A 44 2.03 -7.11 13.48
CA ASP A 44 1.86 -5.66 13.65
C ASP A 44 1.62 -5.31 15.12
N ARG A 45 1.87 -4.06 15.49
CA ARG A 45 1.63 -3.59 16.86
C ARG A 45 0.20 -3.92 17.32
N GLY A 46 0.07 -4.46 18.53
CA GLY A 46 -1.23 -4.89 19.09
C GLY A 46 -1.78 -6.19 18.50
N THR A 47 -1.05 -6.87 17.60
CA THR A 47 -1.47 -8.14 16.98
C THR A 47 -0.62 -9.30 17.52
N GLY A 48 -1.24 -10.46 17.70
CA GLY A 48 -0.55 -11.67 18.12
C GLY A 48 0.20 -11.49 19.46
N LYS A 49 1.53 -11.55 19.40
CA LYS A 49 2.41 -11.32 20.57
C LYS A 49 3.05 -9.92 20.57
N SER A 50 2.84 -9.13 19.54
CA SER A 50 3.35 -7.77 19.48
C SER A 50 2.54 -6.85 20.39
N THR A 51 3.24 -6.02 21.15
CA THR A 51 2.62 -5.05 22.08
C THR A 51 2.32 -3.73 21.36
N GLY A 52 1.66 -2.80 22.04
CA GLY A 52 1.31 -1.48 21.52
C GLY A 52 -0.17 -1.33 21.21
N ASP A 53 -0.55 -0.12 20.82
CA ASP A 53 -1.94 0.25 20.49
C ASP A 53 -2.03 0.65 19.02
N ALA A 54 -2.62 -0.22 18.20
CA ALA A 54 -2.84 0.03 16.77
C ALA A 54 -3.93 1.08 16.52
N SER A 55 -4.88 1.28 17.46
CA SER A 55 -6.01 2.19 17.25
C SER A 55 -5.62 3.67 17.13
N ARG A 56 -4.45 4.02 17.65
CA ARG A 56 -3.88 5.38 17.62
C ARG A 56 -2.65 5.51 16.72
N SER A 57 -2.30 4.45 16.00
CA SER A 57 -1.12 4.45 15.14
C SER A 57 -1.36 5.22 13.85
N THR A 58 -0.33 5.87 13.39
CA THR A 58 -0.22 6.46 12.05
C THR A 58 0.55 5.53 11.12
N MET A 59 0.53 5.78 9.82
CA MET A 59 1.41 5.11 8.86
C MET A 59 2.90 5.30 9.22
N PHE A 60 3.25 6.44 9.83
CA PHE A 60 4.63 6.72 10.25
C PHE A 60 5.03 5.94 11.51
N ASP A 61 4.10 5.60 12.40
CA ASP A 61 4.35 4.69 13.51
C ASP A 61 4.62 3.27 12.99
N ASN A 62 3.88 2.82 11.98
CA ASN A 62 4.11 1.54 11.32
C ASN A 62 5.49 1.54 10.59
N ALA A 63 5.87 2.67 9.98
CA ALA A 63 7.22 2.83 9.42
C ALA A 63 8.33 2.80 10.48
N ALA A 64 8.07 3.32 11.69
CA ALA A 64 9.02 3.24 12.80
C ALA A 64 9.18 1.80 13.32
N ASP A 65 8.12 1.00 13.36
CA ASP A 65 8.20 -0.43 13.68
C ASP A 65 9.01 -1.20 12.63
N ALA A 66 8.75 -0.93 11.36
CA ALA A 66 9.54 -1.52 10.27
C ALA A 66 11.02 -1.11 10.34
N LEU A 67 11.32 0.15 10.72
CA LEU A 67 12.69 0.61 10.92
C LEU A 67 13.39 -0.17 12.04
N ALA A 68 12.71 -0.48 13.15
CA ALA A 68 13.26 -1.32 14.21
C ALA A 68 13.61 -2.74 13.71
N GLY A 69 12.75 -3.33 12.87
CA GLY A 69 13.02 -4.60 12.20
C GLY A 69 14.27 -4.55 11.30
N LEU A 70 14.44 -3.47 10.51
CA LEU A 70 15.64 -3.26 9.70
C LEU A 70 16.91 -3.12 10.56
N GLN A 71 16.83 -2.38 11.65
CA GLN A 71 17.95 -2.21 12.57
C GLN A 71 18.36 -3.54 13.21
N TYR A 72 17.38 -4.37 13.59
CA TYR A 72 17.64 -5.72 14.07
C TYR A 72 18.36 -6.56 13.01
N LEU A 73 17.88 -6.59 11.77
CA LEU A 73 18.55 -7.33 10.68
C LEU A 73 19.97 -6.85 10.42
N ARG A 74 20.21 -5.53 10.45
CA ARG A 74 21.54 -4.95 10.27
C ARG A 74 22.50 -5.26 11.42
N SER A 75 21.99 -5.56 12.61
CA SER A 75 22.81 -5.99 13.76
C SER A 75 23.31 -7.45 13.65
N GLN A 76 22.75 -8.23 12.73
CA GLN A 76 23.12 -9.63 12.51
C GLN A 76 24.24 -9.72 11.47
N SER A 77 25.38 -10.34 11.82
CA SER A 77 26.57 -10.44 10.95
C SER A 77 26.37 -11.29 9.70
N ASP A 78 25.35 -12.17 9.71
CA ASP A 78 25.12 -13.15 8.65
C ASP A 78 24.37 -12.59 7.44
N PHE A 79 23.78 -11.39 7.61
CA PHE A 79 22.95 -10.76 6.60
C PHE A 79 23.61 -9.57 5.91
N GLY A 80 23.23 -9.36 4.66
CA GLY A 80 23.57 -8.24 3.81
C GLY A 80 23.61 -8.62 2.34
N PRO A 81 22.95 -7.87 1.47
CA PRO A 81 22.20 -6.61 1.67
C PRO A 81 20.87 -6.82 2.42
N VAL A 82 20.37 -5.73 3.05
CA VAL A 82 19.12 -5.72 3.81
C VAL A 82 18.07 -4.90 3.06
N GLY A 83 17.02 -5.57 2.56
CA GLY A 83 15.93 -4.94 1.83
C GLY A 83 14.60 -4.93 2.57
N ILE A 84 13.61 -4.30 1.95
CA ILE A 84 12.21 -4.34 2.39
C ILE A 84 11.36 -4.95 1.27
N LEU A 85 10.51 -5.90 1.62
CA LEU A 85 9.40 -6.35 0.77
C LEU A 85 8.11 -5.89 1.45
N GLY A 86 7.41 -4.94 0.85
CA GLY A 86 6.19 -4.40 1.42
C GLY A 86 5.00 -4.61 0.50
N HIS A 87 3.85 -5.01 1.07
CA HIS A 87 2.60 -5.13 0.35
C HIS A 87 1.67 -3.97 0.69
N SER A 88 1.00 -3.38 -0.31
CA SER A 88 0.01 -2.32 -0.13
C SER A 88 0.59 -1.13 0.67
N GLU A 89 0.11 -0.81 1.87
CA GLU A 89 0.71 0.18 2.77
C GLU A 89 2.18 -0.15 3.07
N GLY A 90 2.53 -1.43 3.25
CA GLY A 90 3.92 -1.85 3.43
C GLY A 90 4.82 -1.44 2.27
N GLY A 91 4.30 -1.41 1.05
CA GLY A 91 5.00 -0.84 -0.11
C GLY A 91 5.24 0.66 0.01
N CYS A 92 4.28 1.42 0.56
CA CYS A 92 4.47 2.84 0.88
C CYS A 92 5.54 3.02 1.98
N ILE A 93 5.50 2.21 3.03
CA ILE A 93 6.49 2.21 4.12
C ILE A 93 7.89 1.90 3.58
N ALA A 94 8.00 0.95 2.64
CA ALA A 94 9.26 0.65 1.98
C ALA A 94 9.86 1.90 1.29
N PHE A 95 9.06 2.68 0.57
CA PHE A 95 9.49 3.93 -0.04
C PHE A 95 9.85 5.00 1.00
N ILE A 96 9.09 5.13 2.09
CA ILE A 96 9.38 6.08 3.17
C ILE A 96 10.76 5.79 3.76
N LEU A 97 11.08 4.54 4.04
CA LEU A 97 12.36 4.15 4.63
C LEU A 97 13.50 4.18 3.61
N ALA A 98 13.24 3.81 2.35
CA ALA A 98 14.23 3.90 1.28
C ALA A 98 14.64 5.34 0.97
N ALA A 99 13.69 6.30 0.99
CA ALA A 99 13.98 7.73 0.84
C ALA A 99 14.93 8.26 1.94
N GLN A 100 14.90 7.65 3.12
CA GLN A 100 15.79 7.94 4.24
C GLN A 100 17.12 7.16 4.19
N GLY A 101 17.36 6.38 3.13
CA GLY A 101 18.57 5.55 2.99
C GLY A 101 18.65 4.37 3.96
N LYS A 102 17.50 3.86 4.45
CA LYS A 102 17.46 2.78 5.46
C LYS A 102 17.44 1.38 4.85
N ALA A 103 17.16 1.24 3.55
CA ALA A 103 17.13 -0.04 2.85
C ALA A 103 18.15 -0.05 1.70
N ASP A 104 18.76 -1.21 1.44
CA ASP A 104 19.70 -1.40 0.34
C ASP A 104 18.98 -1.69 -0.98
N PHE A 105 17.74 -2.17 -0.91
CA PHE A 105 16.80 -2.36 -2.02
C PHE A 105 15.37 -2.46 -1.48
N ILE A 106 14.37 -2.24 -2.33
CA ILE A 106 12.97 -2.46 -1.96
C ILE A 106 12.19 -3.21 -3.03
N VAL A 107 11.24 -4.03 -2.58
CA VAL A 107 10.19 -4.67 -3.38
C VAL A 107 8.86 -4.10 -2.90
N SER A 108 8.16 -3.36 -3.75
CA SER A 108 6.84 -2.79 -3.48
C SER A 108 5.78 -3.59 -4.25
N LEU A 109 5.04 -4.43 -3.53
CA LEU A 109 3.92 -5.21 -4.04
C LEU A 109 2.63 -4.39 -3.87
N ALA A 110 2.03 -3.95 -4.95
CA ALA A 110 0.80 -3.16 -4.94
C ALA A 110 0.86 -1.91 -4.02
N GLY A 111 2.04 -1.30 -3.86
CA GLY A 111 2.20 -0.06 -3.11
C GLY A 111 1.76 1.16 -3.92
N SER A 112 1.36 2.24 -3.22
CA SER A 112 0.94 3.46 -3.90
C SER A 112 2.11 4.34 -4.31
N GLY A 113 2.07 4.84 -5.55
CA GLY A 113 2.95 5.89 -6.07
C GLY A 113 2.28 7.27 -6.12
N VAL A 114 1.01 7.35 -5.74
CA VAL A 114 0.20 8.58 -5.74
C VAL A 114 -0.17 8.99 -4.32
N LYS A 115 -0.71 10.20 -4.17
CA LYS A 115 -1.16 10.73 -2.89
C LYS A 115 -2.32 9.92 -2.32
N GLY A 116 -2.37 9.74 -0.99
CA GLY A 116 -3.34 8.88 -0.33
C GLY A 116 -4.80 9.30 -0.53
N ASP A 117 -5.11 10.62 -0.56
CA ASP A 117 -6.46 11.11 -0.86
C ASP A 117 -6.92 10.74 -2.27
N SER A 118 -6.01 10.75 -3.21
CA SER A 118 -6.27 10.36 -4.60
C SER A 118 -6.46 8.85 -4.74
N LEU A 119 -5.64 8.05 -4.04
CA LEU A 119 -5.81 6.61 -4.01
C LEU A 119 -7.17 6.22 -3.40
N LEU A 120 -7.55 6.84 -2.29
CA LEU A 120 -8.85 6.59 -1.64
C LEU A 120 -10.03 6.94 -2.57
N ALA A 121 -9.88 7.98 -3.41
CA ALA A 121 -10.88 8.30 -4.41
C ALA A 121 -10.99 7.20 -5.49
N GLU A 122 -9.88 6.65 -5.97
CA GLU A 122 -9.92 5.55 -6.96
C GLU A 122 -10.50 4.25 -6.36
N GLN A 123 -10.22 3.95 -5.09
CA GLN A 123 -10.86 2.84 -4.36
C GLN A 123 -12.38 3.03 -4.30
N LEU A 124 -12.84 4.25 -3.99
CA LEU A 124 -14.27 4.56 -4.00
C LEU A 124 -14.87 4.38 -5.39
N ARG A 125 -14.19 4.83 -6.45
CA ARG A 125 -14.65 4.66 -7.83
C ARG A 125 -14.90 3.20 -8.17
N ALA A 126 -13.94 2.34 -7.85
CA ALA A 126 -14.06 0.88 -8.05
C ALA A 126 -15.20 0.27 -7.23
N ALA A 127 -15.38 0.72 -5.98
CA ALA A 127 -16.46 0.27 -5.10
C ALA A 127 -17.85 0.67 -5.60
N LEU A 128 -17.97 1.81 -6.27
CA LEU A 128 -19.24 2.33 -6.81
C LEU A 128 -19.65 1.67 -8.13
N GLU A 129 -18.75 0.98 -8.80
CA GLU A 129 -19.02 0.33 -10.07
C GLU A 129 -20.18 -0.67 -9.98
N GLY A 130 -21.24 -0.43 -10.76
CA GLY A 130 -22.44 -1.29 -10.78
C GLY A 130 -23.36 -1.15 -9.54
N GLN A 131 -23.12 -0.18 -8.64
CA GLN A 131 -23.94 0.02 -7.44
C GLN A 131 -25.22 0.84 -7.67
N GLY A 132 -25.39 1.42 -8.86
CA GLY A 132 -26.57 2.23 -9.18
C GLY A 132 -26.45 2.97 -10.52
N PRO A 133 -27.33 3.94 -10.79
CA PRO A 133 -27.24 4.76 -11.98
C PRO A 133 -25.92 5.51 -12.08
N GLN A 134 -25.24 5.39 -13.22
CA GLN A 134 -23.88 5.93 -13.42
C GLN A 134 -23.78 7.41 -13.04
N ALA A 135 -24.74 8.22 -13.43
CA ALA A 135 -24.73 9.66 -13.13
C ALA A 135 -24.76 9.97 -11.62
N GLU A 136 -25.46 9.14 -10.83
CA GLU A 136 -25.50 9.28 -9.37
C GLU A 136 -24.17 8.86 -8.74
N MET A 137 -23.59 7.77 -9.23
CA MET A 137 -22.28 7.29 -8.77
C MET A 137 -21.18 8.30 -9.12
N ASP A 138 -21.19 8.87 -10.30
CA ASP A 138 -20.25 9.91 -10.72
C ASP A 138 -20.38 11.19 -9.88
N ALA A 139 -21.61 11.59 -9.56
CA ALA A 139 -21.87 12.74 -8.68
C ALA A 139 -21.32 12.50 -7.27
N TYR A 140 -21.58 11.32 -6.69
CA TYR A 140 -21.07 10.95 -5.37
C TYR A 140 -19.55 10.84 -5.35
N TYR A 141 -18.95 10.18 -6.34
CA TYR A 141 -17.50 10.10 -6.50
C TYR A 141 -16.86 11.51 -6.56
N LYS A 142 -17.42 12.40 -7.39
CA LYS A 142 -16.90 13.77 -7.54
C LYS A 142 -16.92 14.54 -6.21
N ALA A 143 -18.01 14.44 -5.47
CA ALA A 143 -18.14 15.08 -4.17
C ALA A 143 -17.20 14.49 -3.12
N MET A 144 -17.14 13.15 -3.01
CA MET A 144 -16.25 12.45 -2.07
C MET A 144 -14.77 12.71 -2.35
N LYS A 145 -14.36 12.75 -3.61
CA LYS A 145 -12.98 13.12 -3.98
C LYS A 145 -12.62 14.52 -3.45
N ALA A 146 -13.54 15.47 -3.51
CA ALA A 146 -13.33 16.80 -2.94
C ALA A 146 -13.27 16.77 -1.41
N VAL A 147 -14.07 15.91 -0.75
CA VAL A 147 -14.05 15.69 0.70
C VAL A 147 -12.69 15.11 1.13
N TYR A 148 -12.17 14.09 0.44
CA TYR A 148 -10.87 13.51 0.73
C TYR A 148 -9.75 14.54 0.63
N ALA A 149 -9.73 15.31 -0.46
CA ALA A 149 -8.76 16.37 -0.67
C ALA A 149 -8.89 17.51 0.36
N TYR A 150 -10.08 17.80 0.86
CA TYR A 150 -10.31 18.77 1.92
C TYR A 150 -9.77 18.24 3.25
N LYS A 151 -10.18 17.04 3.67
CA LYS A 151 -9.77 16.39 4.93
C LYS A 151 -8.25 16.20 5.00
N ALA A 152 -7.60 15.85 3.89
CA ALA A 152 -6.15 15.70 3.82
C ALA A 152 -5.39 16.99 4.21
N ARG A 153 -5.99 18.17 3.97
CA ARG A 153 -5.41 19.48 4.29
C ARG A 153 -5.91 20.06 5.61
N HIS A 154 -7.03 19.56 6.12
CA HIS A 154 -7.70 20.05 7.34
C HIS A 154 -7.98 18.85 8.25
N PRO A 155 -7.01 18.45 9.08
CA PRO A 155 -7.15 17.29 9.98
C PRO A 155 -8.33 17.40 10.94
N GLN A 156 -8.64 18.62 11.38
CA GLN A 156 -9.80 18.92 12.22
C GLN A 156 -10.78 19.77 11.44
N VAL A 157 -12.06 19.43 11.54
CA VAL A 157 -13.15 20.11 10.81
C VAL A 157 -14.26 20.46 11.80
N ASP A 158 -14.34 21.73 12.20
CA ASP A 158 -15.30 22.19 13.22
C ASP A 158 -16.75 22.21 12.71
N HIS A 159 -16.96 22.56 11.43
CA HIS A 159 -18.28 22.72 10.80
C HIS A 159 -18.42 21.82 9.57
N PRO A 160 -18.46 20.49 9.72
CA PRO A 160 -18.44 19.56 8.58
C PRO A 160 -19.67 19.68 7.67
N ASP A 161 -20.82 20.06 8.22
CA ASP A 161 -22.06 20.29 7.44
C ASP A 161 -21.91 21.47 6.47
N GLU A 162 -21.28 22.57 6.90
CA GLU A 162 -21.00 23.73 6.06
C GLU A 162 -19.99 23.37 4.96
N VAL A 163 -18.94 22.61 5.32
CA VAL A 163 -17.93 22.14 4.38
C VAL A 163 -18.59 21.27 3.28
N VAL A 164 -19.46 20.34 3.67
CA VAL A 164 -20.18 19.48 2.72
C VAL A 164 -21.06 20.33 1.79
N ASN A 165 -21.83 21.28 2.33
CA ASN A 165 -22.68 22.15 1.52
C ASN A 165 -21.86 22.98 0.52
N ASN A 166 -20.71 23.52 0.93
CA ASN A 166 -19.80 24.27 0.06
C ASN A 166 -19.22 23.37 -1.05
N ILE A 167 -18.80 22.14 -0.71
CA ILE A 167 -18.32 21.17 -1.70
C ILE A 167 -19.41 20.81 -2.72
N LEU A 168 -20.64 20.57 -2.28
CA LEU A 168 -21.75 20.25 -3.17
C LEU A 168 -22.06 21.41 -4.13
N GLN A 169 -21.99 22.64 -3.64
CA GLN A 169 -22.15 23.84 -4.47
C GLN A 169 -21.01 23.96 -5.51
N GLN A 170 -19.75 23.82 -5.08
CA GLN A 170 -18.58 23.91 -5.97
C GLN A 170 -18.54 22.80 -7.01
N THR A 171 -18.92 21.58 -6.62
CA THR A 171 -18.96 20.43 -7.53
C THR A 171 -20.22 20.37 -8.38
N GLN A 172 -21.22 21.22 -8.09
CA GLN A 172 -22.53 21.23 -8.74
C GLN A 172 -23.24 19.87 -8.67
N THR A 173 -23.08 19.17 -7.52
CA THR A 173 -23.66 17.84 -7.31
C THR A 173 -24.85 17.89 -6.36
N LYS A 174 -25.84 17.02 -6.61
CA LYS A 174 -26.98 16.79 -5.72
C LYS A 174 -26.91 15.37 -5.20
N LEU A 175 -26.89 15.22 -3.89
CA LEU A 175 -26.75 13.95 -3.21
C LEU A 175 -27.93 13.71 -2.27
N ASN A 176 -28.26 12.45 -2.02
CA ASN A 176 -29.26 12.08 -1.03
C ASN A 176 -28.74 12.27 0.41
N VAL A 177 -29.64 12.13 1.38
CA VAL A 177 -29.32 12.34 2.81
C VAL A 177 -28.24 11.39 3.30
N GLY A 178 -28.30 10.09 2.92
CA GLY A 178 -27.31 9.09 3.33
C GLY A 178 -25.92 9.41 2.79
N GLN A 179 -25.80 9.79 1.54
CA GLN A 179 -24.53 10.20 0.92
C GLN A 179 -23.92 11.42 1.60
N LYS A 180 -24.74 12.42 1.95
CA LYS A 180 -24.29 13.59 2.72
C LYS A 180 -23.82 13.22 4.13
N SER A 181 -24.57 12.34 4.81
CA SER A 181 -24.15 11.83 6.13
C SER A 181 -22.79 11.16 6.06
N SER A 182 -22.55 10.30 5.06
CA SER A 182 -21.24 9.66 4.87
C SER A 182 -20.09 10.66 4.67
N MET A 183 -20.33 11.76 3.95
CA MET A 183 -19.34 12.84 3.79
C MET A 183 -19.03 13.52 5.14
N ILE A 184 -20.07 13.83 5.92
CA ILE A 184 -19.95 14.46 7.25
C ILE A 184 -19.19 13.53 8.21
N ASP A 185 -19.56 12.25 8.24
CA ASP A 185 -18.93 11.25 9.11
C ASP A 185 -17.44 11.08 8.76
N PHE A 186 -17.11 11.08 7.48
CA PHE A 186 -15.70 11.06 7.04
C PHE A 186 -14.94 12.31 7.51
N LEU A 187 -15.52 13.51 7.40
CA LEU A 187 -14.89 14.74 7.86
C LEU A 187 -14.70 14.78 9.37
N LYS A 188 -15.62 14.15 10.13
CA LYS A 188 -15.55 14.02 11.60
C LYS A 188 -14.55 12.97 12.08
N SER A 189 -14.08 12.08 11.20
CA SER A 189 -13.15 11.01 11.58
C SER A 189 -11.90 11.60 12.23
N ASP A 190 -11.54 11.06 13.39
CA ASP A 190 -10.32 11.35 14.15
C ASP A 190 -9.28 10.21 14.06
N ASN A 191 -9.45 9.30 13.11
CA ASN A 191 -8.56 8.17 12.90
C ASN A 191 -7.15 8.65 12.46
N PRO A 192 -6.11 8.48 13.30
CA PRO A 192 -4.77 9.00 13.02
C PRO A 192 -4.13 8.33 11.79
N TRP A 193 -4.38 7.01 11.62
CA TRP A 193 -3.89 6.29 10.44
C TRP A 193 -4.47 6.88 9.16
N LEU A 194 -5.80 7.02 9.09
CA LEU A 194 -6.47 7.58 7.92
C LEU A 194 -5.95 8.98 7.60
N GLN A 195 -5.81 9.83 8.62
CA GLN A 195 -5.31 11.20 8.45
C GLN A 195 -3.88 11.21 7.90
N SER A 196 -2.98 10.40 8.46
CA SER A 196 -1.60 10.30 7.99
C SER A 196 -1.53 9.77 6.56
N PHE A 197 -2.35 8.77 6.23
CA PHE A 197 -2.40 8.16 4.90
C PHE A 197 -2.86 9.16 3.83
N ILE A 198 -4.03 9.80 4.02
CA ILE A 198 -4.59 10.72 3.02
C ILE A 198 -3.78 12.01 2.84
N SER A 199 -3.05 12.42 3.88
CA SER A 199 -2.19 13.62 3.83
C SER A 199 -0.84 13.37 3.16
N THR A 200 -0.41 12.10 3.06
CA THR A 200 0.91 11.75 2.55
C THR A 200 0.93 11.75 1.02
N ASP A 201 1.87 12.50 0.44
CA ASP A 201 2.19 12.43 -0.99
C ASP A 201 3.38 11.49 -1.19
N MET A 202 3.12 10.30 -1.70
CA MET A 202 4.16 9.31 -1.96
C MET A 202 5.19 9.77 -3.00
N ALA A 203 4.83 10.74 -3.87
CA ALA A 203 5.74 11.29 -4.86
C ALA A 203 7.03 11.84 -4.26
N ASP A 204 6.97 12.41 -3.05
CA ASP A 204 8.14 12.99 -2.39
C ASP A 204 9.14 11.91 -1.95
N TYR A 205 8.66 10.78 -1.46
CA TYR A 205 9.50 9.64 -1.07
C TYR A 205 10.06 8.91 -2.30
N VAL A 206 9.22 8.70 -3.31
CA VAL A 206 9.64 8.05 -4.57
C VAL A 206 10.79 8.83 -5.24
N ARG A 207 10.71 10.17 -5.32
CA ARG A 207 11.78 11.01 -5.89
C ARG A 207 13.09 10.94 -5.10
N GLN A 208 13.03 10.67 -3.81
CA GLN A 208 14.20 10.62 -2.93
C GLN A 208 14.81 9.22 -2.82
N THR A 209 14.13 8.18 -3.29
CA THR A 209 14.61 6.79 -3.25
C THR A 209 15.81 6.62 -4.19
N ARG A 210 16.94 6.11 -3.67
CA ARG A 210 18.20 5.92 -4.42
C ARG A 210 18.60 4.47 -4.59
N CYS A 211 18.12 3.59 -3.74
CA CYS A 211 18.38 2.15 -3.86
C CYS A 211 17.61 1.52 -5.05
N PRO A 212 17.98 0.32 -5.52
CA PRO A 212 17.20 -0.44 -6.48
C PRO A 212 15.76 -0.68 -6.00
N VAL A 213 14.81 -0.58 -6.92
CA VAL A 213 13.37 -0.73 -6.67
C VAL A 213 12.77 -1.73 -7.62
N MET A 214 12.07 -2.73 -7.08
CA MET A 214 11.08 -3.51 -7.80
C MET A 214 9.70 -3.02 -7.35
N ALA A 215 8.92 -2.42 -8.27
CA ALA A 215 7.56 -1.95 -8.00
C ALA A 215 6.58 -2.62 -8.96
N VAL A 216 5.65 -3.39 -8.40
CA VAL A 216 4.76 -4.24 -9.21
C VAL A 216 3.30 -4.17 -8.72
N ASN A 217 2.37 -4.33 -9.67
CA ASN A 217 0.93 -4.37 -9.39
C ASN A 217 0.24 -5.41 -10.28
N GLY A 218 -0.90 -5.91 -9.81
CA GLY A 218 -1.84 -6.66 -10.64
C GLY A 218 -2.68 -5.75 -11.53
N GLU A 219 -2.91 -6.14 -12.79
CA GLU A 219 -3.76 -5.39 -13.75
C GLU A 219 -5.18 -5.16 -13.22
N LYS A 220 -5.73 -6.16 -12.51
CA LYS A 220 -7.08 -6.14 -11.95
C LYS A 220 -7.12 -5.67 -10.49
N ASP A 221 -6.07 -5.05 -10.01
CA ASP A 221 -6.06 -4.47 -8.66
C ASP A 221 -7.01 -3.27 -8.58
N VAL A 222 -8.12 -3.43 -7.86
CA VAL A 222 -9.12 -2.38 -7.62
C VAL A 222 -8.85 -1.57 -6.35
N GLN A 223 -7.91 -2.01 -5.51
CA GLN A 223 -7.54 -1.31 -4.28
C GLN A 223 -6.39 -0.32 -4.52
N VAL A 224 -5.38 -0.73 -5.28
CA VAL A 224 -4.28 0.12 -5.73
C VAL A 224 -4.16 -0.03 -7.26
N PRO A 225 -4.95 0.70 -8.04
CA PRO A 225 -4.96 0.54 -9.51
C PRO A 225 -3.58 0.63 -10.12
N ALA A 226 -3.19 -0.37 -10.92
CA ALA A 226 -1.84 -0.52 -11.46
C ALA A 226 -1.37 0.71 -12.23
N LYS A 227 -2.17 1.15 -13.21
CA LYS A 227 -1.74 2.19 -14.15
C LYS A 227 -1.31 3.50 -13.49
N PRO A 228 -2.13 4.20 -12.65
CA PRO A 228 -1.72 5.48 -12.08
C PRO A 228 -0.50 5.34 -11.15
N ASN A 229 -0.36 4.23 -10.44
CA ASN A 229 0.72 4.00 -9.49
C ASN A 229 2.04 3.64 -10.19
N LEU A 230 2.01 2.70 -11.13
CA LEU A 230 3.20 2.32 -11.90
C LEU A 230 3.70 3.46 -12.80
N ASP A 231 2.79 4.25 -13.40
CA ASP A 231 3.17 5.44 -14.18
C ASP A 231 3.80 6.53 -13.28
N ALA A 232 3.34 6.66 -12.04
CA ALA A 232 3.98 7.54 -11.06
C ALA A 232 5.41 7.06 -10.74
N PHE A 233 5.61 5.77 -10.49
CA PHE A 233 6.95 5.22 -10.27
C PHE A 233 7.88 5.40 -11.48
N ARG A 234 7.41 5.11 -12.70
CA ARG A 234 8.20 5.34 -13.93
C ARG A 234 8.66 6.78 -14.11
N ARG A 235 7.80 7.72 -13.75
CA ARG A 235 8.06 9.17 -13.89
C ARG A 235 8.93 9.73 -12.78
N LEU A 236 8.81 9.22 -11.56
CA LEU A 236 9.35 9.87 -10.35
C LEU A 236 10.62 9.22 -9.82
N LEU A 237 10.79 7.91 -10.02
CA LEU A 237 12.00 7.22 -9.57
C LEU A 237 13.24 7.78 -10.27
N PRO A 238 14.30 8.02 -9.52
CA PRO A 238 15.60 8.30 -10.13
C PRO A 238 16.05 7.17 -11.04
N ALA A 239 16.75 7.52 -12.11
CA ALA A 239 17.27 6.53 -13.05
C ALA A 239 18.19 5.52 -12.34
N ASN A 240 17.83 4.26 -12.40
CA ASN A 240 18.62 3.13 -11.91
C ASN A 240 18.38 1.94 -12.83
N LYS A 241 19.46 1.35 -13.34
CA LYS A 241 19.38 0.21 -14.29
C LYS A 241 18.79 -1.05 -13.64
N LEU A 242 18.77 -1.10 -12.32
CA LEU A 242 18.25 -2.21 -11.54
C LEU A 242 16.76 -2.02 -11.17
N ASN A 243 16.17 -0.86 -11.49
CA ASN A 243 14.74 -0.69 -11.24
C ASN A 243 13.93 -1.58 -12.19
N LEU A 244 12.94 -2.27 -11.61
CA LEU A 244 11.95 -3.08 -12.33
C LEU A 244 10.56 -2.56 -11.99
N ILE A 245 9.81 -2.10 -13.00
CA ILE A 245 8.43 -1.63 -12.84
C ILE A 245 7.55 -2.46 -13.77
N ARG A 246 6.71 -3.34 -13.19
CA ARG A 246 5.96 -4.33 -13.95
C ARG A 246 4.49 -4.40 -13.51
N GLU A 247 3.61 -4.56 -14.49
CA GLU A 247 2.20 -4.92 -14.30
C GLU A 247 2.03 -6.39 -14.66
N TYR A 248 1.28 -7.13 -13.83
CA TYR A 248 0.95 -8.53 -14.09
C TYR A 248 -0.48 -8.66 -14.58
N ALA A 249 -0.65 -9.18 -15.77
CA ALA A 249 -1.95 -9.36 -16.40
C ALA A 249 -2.84 -10.33 -15.60
N GLY A 250 -4.11 -9.99 -15.43
CA GLY A 250 -5.11 -10.83 -14.80
C GLY A 250 -5.00 -11.01 -13.29
N LEU A 251 -4.05 -10.35 -12.61
CA LEU A 251 -3.85 -10.47 -11.16
C LEU A 251 -4.57 -9.37 -10.37
N ASN A 252 -5.08 -9.71 -9.19
CA ASN A 252 -5.71 -8.80 -8.22
C ASN A 252 -4.70 -8.17 -7.27
N HIS A 253 -5.18 -7.51 -6.20
CA HIS A 253 -4.36 -6.87 -5.17
C HIS A 253 -3.47 -7.83 -4.38
N LEU A 254 -3.90 -9.08 -4.20
CA LEU A 254 -3.10 -10.15 -3.57
C LEU A 254 -2.23 -10.92 -4.57
N PHE A 255 -2.18 -10.46 -5.81
CA PHE A 255 -1.47 -11.14 -6.91
C PHE A 255 -2.00 -12.55 -7.19
N GLN A 256 -3.30 -12.79 -7.03
CA GLN A 256 -4.01 -14.00 -7.42
C GLN A 256 -4.59 -13.81 -8.83
N HIS A 257 -4.62 -14.87 -9.65
CA HIS A 257 -5.39 -14.89 -10.89
C HIS A 257 -6.88 -14.78 -10.56
N CYS A 258 -7.56 -13.80 -11.14
CA CYS A 258 -8.90 -13.43 -10.75
C CYS A 258 -9.80 -13.07 -11.94
N THR A 259 -11.11 -13.00 -11.69
CA THR A 259 -12.10 -12.58 -12.69
C THR A 259 -12.35 -11.08 -12.61
N THR A 260 -12.66 -10.56 -11.44
CA THR A 260 -13.10 -9.16 -11.23
C THR A 260 -12.07 -8.29 -10.52
N GLY A 261 -11.15 -8.88 -9.78
CA GLY A 261 -10.19 -8.18 -8.90
C GLY A 261 -10.81 -7.66 -7.60
N LYS A 262 -12.12 -7.88 -7.38
CA LYS A 262 -12.83 -7.41 -6.18
C LYS A 262 -12.49 -8.28 -4.97
N PRO A 263 -12.36 -7.70 -3.75
CA PRO A 263 -12.07 -8.47 -2.53
C PRO A 263 -13.09 -9.55 -2.22
N THR A 264 -14.31 -9.45 -2.76
CA THR A 264 -15.38 -10.45 -2.56
C THR A 264 -15.09 -11.82 -3.19
N GLU A 265 -14.16 -11.90 -4.15
CA GLU A 265 -13.77 -13.18 -4.75
C GLU A 265 -12.52 -13.81 -4.12
N TYR A 266 -11.71 -13.07 -3.33
CA TYR A 266 -10.41 -13.53 -2.83
C TYR A 266 -10.47 -14.86 -2.11
N ARG A 267 -11.43 -15.05 -1.19
CA ARG A 267 -11.61 -16.30 -0.45
C ARG A 267 -11.96 -17.51 -1.33
N GLN A 268 -12.51 -17.27 -2.53
CA GLN A 268 -12.96 -18.32 -3.45
C GLN A 268 -11.85 -18.77 -4.42
N ILE A 269 -10.73 -18.06 -4.41
CA ILE A 269 -9.56 -18.36 -5.25
C ILE A 269 -8.64 -19.28 -4.46
N ASP A 270 -8.29 -20.45 -5.00
CA ASP A 270 -7.39 -21.39 -4.31
C ASP A 270 -5.93 -20.89 -4.26
N GLU A 271 -5.54 -20.09 -5.24
CA GLU A 271 -4.19 -19.53 -5.34
C GLU A 271 -3.96 -18.47 -4.26
N THR A 272 -2.92 -18.62 -3.45
CA THR A 272 -2.56 -17.61 -2.44
C THR A 272 -1.84 -16.41 -3.06
N ILE A 273 -0.91 -16.66 -3.97
CA ILE A 273 -0.16 -15.67 -4.74
C ILE A 273 0.40 -16.34 -5.99
N SER A 274 0.43 -15.64 -7.12
CA SER A 274 0.99 -16.17 -8.37
C SER A 274 2.47 -16.51 -8.23
N PHE A 275 2.82 -17.73 -8.64
CA PHE A 275 4.21 -18.20 -8.64
C PHE A 275 5.12 -17.34 -9.53
N GLU A 276 4.59 -16.79 -10.64
CA GLU A 276 5.34 -15.88 -11.50
C GLU A 276 5.86 -14.66 -10.73
N VAL A 277 5.01 -14.07 -9.90
CA VAL A 277 5.40 -12.90 -9.08
C VAL A 277 6.49 -13.26 -8.08
N VAL A 278 6.34 -14.40 -7.39
CA VAL A 278 7.32 -14.87 -6.41
C VAL A 278 8.67 -15.18 -7.07
N GLN A 279 8.63 -15.82 -8.25
CA GLN A 279 9.84 -16.13 -9.02
C GLN A 279 10.56 -14.86 -9.47
N ASP A 280 9.82 -13.88 -9.99
CA ASP A 280 10.40 -12.59 -10.38
C ASP A 280 11.06 -11.84 -9.20
N ILE A 281 10.45 -11.89 -8.01
CA ILE A 281 11.04 -11.32 -6.79
C ILE A 281 12.38 -11.98 -6.49
N ILE A 282 12.42 -13.31 -6.50
CA ILE A 282 13.63 -14.11 -6.25
C ILE A 282 14.72 -13.76 -7.25
N ASP A 283 14.40 -13.79 -8.53
CA ASP A 283 15.37 -13.57 -9.61
C ASP A 283 15.90 -12.14 -9.57
N TRP A 284 15.03 -11.17 -9.31
CA TRP A 284 15.43 -9.78 -9.18
C TRP A 284 16.36 -9.56 -7.98
N ILE A 285 16.02 -10.08 -6.79
CA ILE A 285 16.89 -9.95 -5.60
C ILE A 285 18.25 -10.59 -5.86
N LYS A 286 18.30 -11.76 -6.51
CA LYS A 286 19.56 -12.44 -6.85
C LYS A 286 20.39 -11.69 -7.89
N SER A 287 19.75 -10.88 -8.74
CA SER A 287 20.45 -10.07 -9.73
C SER A 287 21.12 -8.82 -9.16
N LEU A 288 20.78 -8.44 -7.91
CA LEU A 288 21.35 -7.26 -7.27
C LEU A 288 22.83 -7.49 -6.96
N PRO A 289 23.70 -6.46 -7.15
CA PRO A 289 25.10 -6.59 -6.82
C PRO A 289 25.30 -6.83 -5.32
N ALA A 290 26.32 -7.64 -4.99
CA ALA A 290 26.74 -7.76 -3.60
C ALA A 290 27.14 -6.36 -3.07
N PRO A 291 26.86 -6.06 -1.78
CA PRO A 291 27.26 -4.79 -1.21
C PRO A 291 28.78 -4.64 -1.32
N ASN A 292 29.22 -3.45 -1.77
CA ASN A 292 30.63 -3.12 -1.70
C ASN A 292 31.05 -3.21 -0.22
N LYS A 293 32.02 -4.10 0.08
CA LYS A 293 32.60 -4.27 1.41
C LYS A 293 33.37 -3.03 1.82
#